data_6f4c33986357377821e560594f68bf8c
#
_entry.id   6f4c33986357377821e560594f68bf8c
#
_cell.length_a   1.000
_cell.length_b   1.000
_cell.length_c   1.000
_cell.angle_alpha   90.00
_cell.angle_beta   90.00
_cell.angle_gamma   90.00
#
_symmetry.space_group_name_H-M   'P 1'
#
loop_
_entity.id
_entity.type
_entity.pdbx_description
1 polymer ?
#
loop_
_entity_poly.entity_id
_entity_poly.type
_entity_poly.pdbx_seq_one_letter_code
_entity_poly.pdbx_strand_id
1 'polypeptide(L)'
;MWLPKGATKRKRRRPSILEGFVFSESLIDRNTILAFLETEYHVFGDSPFTLRIGEPNAALAAACLRNCSESSAYITACNPNSKPLDDTTNAERHTSLRRELIERNLAFIEGVGKHPSGGWPGEASFLIFGIDVEIARDLSRRMQQDAFVWVGTDWLPQLILLK
;
A
#
# COMPACT_ATOMS: atom_id res chain seq x y z
N MET A 1 -53.40 2.46 27.43
CA MET A 1 -52.54 1.77 26.46
C MET A 1 -51.50 2.70 25.98
N TRP A 2 -50.29 2.62 26.47
CA TRP A 2 -49.19 3.56 26.25
C TRP A 2 -48.10 2.86 25.40
N LEU A 3 -47.85 3.39 24.20
CA LEU A 3 -46.76 2.89 23.34
C LEU A 3 -45.52 3.74 23.59
N PRO A 4 -44.33 3.17 23.83
CA PRO A 4 -43.11 3.94 23.88
C PRO A 4 -42.61 4.25 22.47
N LYS A 5 -42.44 5.56 22.19
CA LYS A 5 -41.83 6.09 20.99
C LYS A 5 -40.31 5.94 21.02
N GLY A 6 -39.72 5.49 19.89
CA GLY A 6 -38.43 5.95 19.44
C GLY A 6 -37.20 5.21 19.99
N ALA A 7 -36.93 4.02 19.47
CA ALA A 7 -35.58 3.49 19.46
C ALA A 7 -34.79 4.19 18.32
N THR A 8 -34.06 5.20 18.66
CA THR A 8 -33.03 5.78 17.75
C THR A 8 -31.97 4.71 17.48
N LYS A 9 -31.91 4.23 16.25
CA LYS A 9 -30.82 3.39 15.76
C LYS A 9 -29.51 4.18 15.92
N ARG A 10 -28.73 3.86 16.97
CA ARG A 10 -27.32 4.27 17.06
C ARG A 10 -26.63 3.70 15.82
N LYS A 11 -26.26 4.55 14.86
CA LYS A 11 -25.28 4.20 13.84
C LYS A 11 -24.04 3.70 14.58
N ARG A 12 -23.72 2.42 14.46
CA ARG A 12 -22.43 1.88 14.88
C ARG A 12 -21.38 2.69 14.08
N ARG A 13 -20.66 3.57 14.75
CA ARG A 13 -19.43 4.14 14.19
C ARG A 13 -18.52 2.96 13.90
N ARG A 14 -18.09 2.81 12.64
CA ARG A 14 -16.96 1.92 12.33
C ARG A 14 -15.81 2.40 13.21
N PRO A 15 -15.08 1.51 13.89
CA PRO A 15 -13.88 1.91 14.62
C PRO A 15 -12.98 2.63 13.63
N SER A 16 -12.44 3.79 14.04
CA SER A 16 -11.51 4.51 13.18
C SER A 16 -10.28 3.63 13.01
N ILE A 17 -9.81 3.48 11.78
CA ILE A 17 -8.62 2.68 11.40
C ILE A 17 -7.39 3.09 12.25
N LEU A 18 -7.43 4.22 12.91
CA LEU A 18 -6.36 4.79 13.73
C LEU A 18 -6.21 4.20 15.14
N GLU A 19 -7.21 3.49 15.68
CA GLU A 19 -7.13 3.03 17.08
C GLU A 19 -6.15 1.87 17.31
N GLY A 20 -5.54 1.31 16.25
CA GLY A 20 -4.53 0.25 16.30
C GLY A 20 -3.10 0.64 15.90
N PHE A 21 -2.88 1.88 15.41
CA PHE A 21 -1.58 2.29 14.90
C PHE A 21 -0.95 3.37 15.79
N VAL A 22 0.22 3.05 16.38
CA VAL A 22 1.04 4.01 17.14
C VAL A 22 2.07 4.64 16.20
N PHE A 23 1.79 5.83 15.69
CA PHE A 23 2.70 6.60 14.80
C PHE A 23 3.43 7.73 15.54
N SER A 24 3.57 7.64 16.85
CA SER A 24 4.04 8.74 17.71
C SER A 24 5.50 9.18 17.48
N GLU A 25 6.29 8.39 16.74
CA GLU A 25 7.71 8.65 16.48
C GLU A 25 8.04 8.95 15.01
N SER A 26 7.04 8.99 14.13
CA SER A 26 7.27 9.28 12.72
C SER A 26 7.42 10.76 12.45
N LEU A 27 8.39 11.13 11.58
CA LEU A 27 8.57 12.49 11.05
C LEU A 27 7.61 12.80 9.88
N ILE A 28 6.81 11.84 9.45
CA ILE A 28 5.84 12.00 8.37
C ILE A 28 4.58 12.70 8.92
N ASP A 29 4.10 13.70 8.19
CA ASP A 29 2.86 14.38 8.54
C ASP A 29 1.68 13.41 8.68
N ARG A 30 0.86 13.63 9.70
CA ARG A 30 -0.28 12.77 10.02
C ARG A 30 -1.27 12.63 8.85
N ASN A 31 -1.53 13.71 8.10
CA ASN A 31 -2.45 13.66 6.97
C ASN A 31 -1.89 12.79 5.83
N THR A 32 -0.57 12.82 5.63
CA THR A 32 0.12 11.94 4.68
C THR A 32 0.00 10.48 5.09
N ILE A 33 0.18 10.16 6.38
CA ILE A 33 -0.01 8.78 6.89
C ILE A 33 -1.47 8.34 6.67
N LEU A 34 -2.45 9.21 6.97
CA LEU A 34 -3.86 8.94 6.72
C LEU A 34 -4.13 8.64 5.25
N ALA A 35 -3.57 9.46 4.36
CA ALA A 35 -3.71 9.24 2.92
C ALA A 35 -3.15 7.87 2.49
N PHE A 36 -2.02 7.41 3.04
CA PHE A 36 -1.49 6.07 2.78
C PHE A 36 -2.45 4.97 3.28
N LEU A 37 -3.03 5.13 4.47
CA LEU A 37 -3.97 4.16 5.05
C LEU A 37 -5.28 4.07 4.27
N GLU A 38 -5.72 5.15 3.63
CA GLU A 38 -6.95 5.22 2.84
C GLU A 38 -6.73 4.85 1.36
N THR A 39 -5.48 4.79 0.91
CA THR A 39 -5.13 4.45 -0.47
C THR A 39 -5.55 3.03 -0.82
N GLU A 40 -6.10 2.87 -2.01
CA GLU A 40 -6.37 1.60 -2.65
C GLU A 40 -5.17 1.20 -3.52
N TYR A 41 -4.59 0.05 -3.22
CA TYR A 41 -3.40 -0.47 -3.91
C TYR A 41 -3.85 -1.52 -4.94
N HIS A 42 -4.14 -1.06 -6.14
CA HIS A 42 -4.61 -1.92 -7.24
C HIS A 42 -3.45 -2.72 -7.82
N VAL A 43 -3.66 -4.02 -8.00
CA VAL A 43 -2.73 -4.95 -8.64
C VAL A 43 -3.35 -5.41 -9.95
N PHE A 44 -2.61 -5.32 -11.04
CA PHE A 44 -3.05 -5.70 -12.38
C PHE A 44 -2.82 -7.20 -12.65
N GLY A 45 -2.70 -7.60 -13.90
CA GLY A 45 -2.47 -9.00 -14.31
C GLY A 45 -3.75 -9.72 -14.67
N ASP A 46 -3.65 -11.04 -14.84
CA ASP A 46 -4.76 -11.89 -15.32
C ASP A 46 -5.92 -12.00 -14.32
N SER A 47 -5.63 -11.82 -13.04
CA SER A 47 -6.62 -11.82 -11.95
C SER A 47 -6.41 -10.58 -11.08
N PRO A 48 -6.90 -9.41 -11.51
CA PRO A 48 -6.67 -8.15 -10.79
C PRO A 48 -7.35 -8.15 -9.42
N PHE A 49 -6.74 -7.48 -8.45
CA PHE A 49 -7.29 -7.30 -7.11
C PHE A 49 -6.80 -6.00 -6.48
N THR A 50 -7.39 -5.63 -5.35
CA THR A 50 -7.04 -4.40 -4.64
C THR A 50 -6.66 -4.73 -3.20
N LEU A 51 -5.49 -4.25 -2.76
CA LEU A 51 -5.05 -4.32 -1.37
C LEU A 51 -5.53 -3.09 -0.61
N ARG A 52 -5.87 -3.29 0.66
CA ARG A 52 -6.09 -2.23 1.65
C ARG A 52 -5.31 -2.55 2.91
N ILE A 53 -4.71 -1.53 3.50
CA ILE A 53 -3.95 -1.69 4.74
C ILE A 53 -4.87 -2.24 5.85
N GLY A 54 -4.39 -3.28 6.54
CA GLY A 54 -5.12 -3.91 7.64
C GLY A 54 -6.28 -4.82 7.24
N GLU A 55 -6.49 -5.08 5.94
CA GLU A 55 -7.54 -5.97 5.46
C GLU A 55 -6.92 -7.25 4.85
N PRO A 56 -7.24 -8.45 5.36
CA PRO A 56 -6.82 -9.70 4.75
C PRO A 56 -7.31 -9.81 3.31
N ASN A 57 -6.48 -10.39 2.42
CA ASN A 57 -6.79 -10.49 1.00
C ASN A 57 -6.49 -11.90 0.46
N ALA A 58 -7.54 -12.67 0.14
CA ALA A 58 -7.40 -14.02 -0.38
C ALA A 58 -6.74 -14.07 -1.78
N ALA A 59 -6.98 -13.05 -2.61
CA ALA A 59 -6.36 -12.98 -3.94
C ALA A 59 -4.85 -12.72 -3.84
N LEU A 60 -4.41 -11.92 -2.86
CA LEU A 60 -3.00 -11.73 -2.55
C LEU A 60 -2.35 -13.04 -2.10
N ALA A 61 -2.97 -13.77 -1.16
CA ALA A 61 -2.48 -15.07 -0.71
C ALA A 61 -2.31 -16.05 -1.88
N ALA A 62 -3.31 -16.13 -2.77
CA ALA A 62 -3.25 -16.96 -3.97
C ALA A 62 -2.13 -16.51 -4.94
N ALA A 63 -1.92 -15.20 -5.11
CA ALA A 63 -0.84 -14.66 -5.95
C ALA A 63 0.54 -15.00 -5.38
N CYS A 64 0.73 -14.85 -4.07
CA CYS A 64 1.97 -15.24 -3.40
C CYS A 64 2.26 -16.73 -3.55
N LEU A 65 1.27 -17.59 -3.34
CA LEU A 65 1.42 -19.05 -3.51
C LEU A 65 1.81 -19.41 -4.95
N ARG A 66 1.19 -18.80 -5.97
CA ARG A 66 1.57 -19.01 -7.38
C ARG A 66 3.01 -18.61 -7.69
N ASN A 67 3.55 -17.64 -6.96
CA ASN A 67 4.94 -17.18 -7.08
C ASN A 67 5.89 -17.86 -6.07
N CYS A 68 5.46 -18.95 -5.42
CA CYS A 68 6.25 -19.67 -4.41
C CYS A 68 6.83 -18.72 -3.34
N SER A 69 6.04 -17.77 -2.86
CA SER A 69 6.47 -16.68 -2.00
C SER A 69 5.64 -16.63 -0.73
N GLU A 70 6.30 -16.34 0.40
CA GLU A 70 5.68 -16.15 1.71
C GLU A 70 5.62 -14.68 2.14
N SER A 71 6.14 -13.79 1.30
CA SER A 71 6.14 -12.35 1.53
C SER A 71 5.97 -11.58 0.24
N SER A 72 5.54 -10.34 0.35
CA SER A 72 5.50 -9.39 -0.77
C SER A 72 5.59 -7.96 -0.27
N ALA A 73 5.96 -7.05 -1.18
CA ALA A 73 5.95 -5.62 -0.91
C ALA A 73 5.32 -4.87 -2.08
N TYR A 74 4.53 -3.85 -1.77
CA TYR A 74 3.97 -2.94 -2.77
C TYR A 74 4.74 -1.63 -2.71
N ILE A 75 5.49 -1.33 -3.77
CA ILE A 75 6.47 -0.23 -3.82
C ILE A 75 6.24 0.61 -5.06
N THR A 76 6.32 1.93 -4.89
CA THR A 76 6.38 2.92 -5.98
C THR A 76 7.73 3.61 -6.01
N ALA A 77 8.11 4.14 -7.17
CA ALA A 77 9.21 5.08 -7.32
C ALA A 77 8.73 6.51 -7.63
N CYS A 78 7.41 6.68 -7.79
CA CYS A 78 6.80 7.98 -8.11
C CYS A 78 6.84 8.94 -6.92
N ASN A 79 6.80 10.23 -7.19
CA ASN A 79 6.61 11.31 -6.23
C ASN A 79 7.47 11.20 -4.95
N PRO A 80 8.81 11.20 -5.05
CA PRO A 80 9.71 11.00 -3.92
C PRO A 80 9.42 12.01 -2.80
N ASN A 81 9.50 11.54 -1.55
CA ASN A 81 9.18 12.32 -0.35
C ASN A 81 7.76 12.93 -0.39
N SER A 82 6.81 12.22 -0.98
CA SER A 82 5.41 12.67 -1.16
C SER A 82 5.28 14.02 -1.86
N LYS A 83 6.24 14.34 -2.75
CA LYS A 83 6.24 15.58 -3.55
C LYS A 83 5.88 15.26 -5.00
N PRO A 84 4.84 15.88 -5.56
CA PRO A 84 4.44 15.64 -6.93
C PRO A 84 5.55 15.96 -7.92
N LEU A 85 5.81 15.03 -8.83
CA LEU A 85 6.63 15.22 -10.01
C LEU A 85 5.77 15.16 -11.28
N ASP A 86 6.32 15.61 -12.39
CA ASP A 86 5.68 15.47 -13.70
C ASP A 86 5.61 13.99 -14.14
N ASP A 87 4.71 13.70 -15.08
CA ASP A 87 4.45 12.35 -15.54
C ASP A 87 5.68 11.70 -16.19
N THR A 88 6.48 12.48 -16.93
CA THR A 88 7.68 11.98 -17.59
C THR A 88 8.72 11.52 -16.58
N THR A 89 9.01 12.36 -15.59
CA THR A 89 9.96 12.04 -14.53
C THR A 89 9.49 10.83 -13.72
N ASN A 90 8.19 10.76 -13.39
CA ASN A 90 7.62 9.59 -12.70
C ASN A 90 7.70 8.32 -13.55
N ALA A 91 7.48 8.39 -14.86
CA ALA A 91 7.62 7.23 -15.76
C ALA A 91 9.07 6.73 -15.85
N GLU A 92 10.06 7.64 -15.89
CA GLU A 92 11.49 7.28 -15.86
C GLU A 92 11.87 6.59 -14.54
N ARG A 93 11.41 7.11 -13.42
CA ARG A 93 11.64 6.51 -12.09
C ARG A 93 11.00 5.13 -11.98
N HIS A 94 9.78 4.96 -12.48
CA HIS A 94 9.09 3.67 -12.53
C HIS A 94 9.84 2.65 -13.40
N THR A 95 10.34 3.09 -14.57
CA THR A 95 11.17 2.26 -15.46
C THR A 95 12.49 1.86 -14.78
N SER A 96 13.11 2.76 -14.04
CA SER A 96 14.33 2.48 -13.28
C SER A 96 14.10 1.42 -12.21
N LEU A 97 13.00 1.53 -11.45
CA LEU A 97 12.62 0.52 -10.45
C LEU A 97 12.37 -0.84 -11.12
N ARG A 98 11.62 -0.88 -12.24
CA ARG A 98 11.39 -2.12 -13.00
C ARG A 98 12.72 -2.80 -13.38
N ARG A 99 13.67 -2.04 -13.89
CA ARG A 99 15.00 -2.56 -14.27
C ARG A 99 15.70 -3.19 -13.07
N GLU A 100 15.70 -2.52 -11.93
CA GLU A 100 16.31 -3.03 -10.71
C GLU A 100 15.65 -4.34 -10.25
N LEU A 101 14.32 -4.46 -10.34
CA LEU A 101 13.62 -5.70 -10.00
C LEU A 101 14.02 -6.86 -10.92
N ILE A 102 14.16 -6.59 -12.22
CA ILE A 102 14.61 -7.59 -13.21
C ILE A 102 16.06 -8.01 -12.93
N GLU A 103 16.97 -7.07 -12.69
CA GLU A 103 18.38 -7.35 -12.37
C GLU A 103 18.55 -8.18 -11.10
N ARG A 104 17.63 -8.01 -10.14
CA ARG A 104 17.59 -8.81 -8.90
C ARG A 104 16.84 -10.14 -9.04
N ASN A 105 16.33 -10.45 -10.23
CA ASN A 105 15.52 -11.63 -10.50
C ASN A 105 14.31 -11.78 -9.54
N LEU A 106 13.66 -10.66 -9.21
CA LEU A 106 12.46 -10.63 -8.39
C LEU A 106 11.22 -10.74 -9.29
N ALA A 107 10.27 -11.58 -8.91
CA ALA A 107 8.96 -11.64 -9.55
C ALA A 107 8.10 -10.46 -9.08
N PHE A 108 7.36 -9.85 -10.00
CA PHE A 108 6.49 -8.72 -9.68
C PHE A 108 5.29 -8.62 -10.62
N ILE A 109 4.27 -7.91 -10.18
CA ILE A 109 3.10 -7.52 -10.99
C ILE A 109 2.97 -5.99 -10.88
N GLU A 110 2.61 -5.35 -11.99
CA GLU A 110 2.33 -3.92 -12.01
C GLU A 110 1.01 -3.59 -11.31
N GLY A 111 0.94 -2.38 -10.81
CA GLY A 111 -0.25 -1.86 -10.17
C GLY A 111 -0.27 -0.33 -10.13
N VAL A 112 -1.25 0.22 -9.46
CA VAL A 112 -1.38 1.66 -9.22
C VAL A 112 -1.98 1.91 -7.84
N GLY A 113 -1.32 2.74 -7.04
CA GLY A 113 -1.88 3.27 -5.80
C GLY A 113 -2.77 4.47 -6.11
N LYS A 114 -4.04 4.43 -5.66
CA LYS A 114 -5.01 5.54 -5.85
C LYS A 114 -5.72 5.87 -4.56
N HIS A 115 -5.76 7.15 -4.22
CA HIS A 115 -6.62 7.61 -3.14
C HIS A 115 -8.08 7.67 -3.61
N PRO A 116 -9.06 7.16 -2.84
CA PRO A 116 -10.47 7.11 -3.24
C PRO A 116 -11.08 8.48 -3.55
N SER A 117 -10.59 9.56 -2.93
CA SER A 117 -11.08 10.92 -3.17
C SER A 117 -10.70 11.47 -4.55
N GLY A 118 -9.74 10.84 -5.26
CA GLY A 118 -9.22 11.32 -6.53
C GLY A 118 -8.40 12.62 -6.45
N GLY A 119 -8.13 13.13 -5.25
CA GLY A 119 -7.37 14.37 -5.03
C GLY A 119 -5.85 14.23 -5.26
N TRP A 120 -5.37 13.01 -5.43
CA TRP A 120 -3.97 12.70 -5.73
C TRP A 120 -3.89 11.83 -6.99
N PRO A 121 -2.98 12.12 -7.93
CA PRO A 121 -2.78 11.29 -9.11
C PRO A 121 -2.41 9.86 -8.73
N GLY A 122 -2.88 8.86 -9.48
CA GLY A 122 -2.47 7.48 -9.27
C GLY A 122 -0.97 7.31 -9.46
N GLU A 123 -0.33 6.53 -8.61
CA GLU A 123 1.10 6.25 -8.65
C GLU A 123 1.36 4.84 -9.16
N ALA A 124 2.04 4.74 -10.31
CA ALA A 124 2.49 3.47 -10.85
C ALA A 124 3.40 2.76 -9.83
N SER A 125 3.13 1.49 -9.60
CA SER A 125 3.73 0.71 -8.51
C SER A 125 3.95 -0.74 -8.94
N PHE A 126 4.66 -1.51 -8.11
CA PHE A 126 4.84 -2.94 -8.27
C PHE A 126 4.48 -3.69 -7.00
N LEU A 127 3.72 -4.78 -7.13
CA LEU A 127 3.66 -5.83 -6.12
C LEU A 127 4.82 -6.80 -6.39
N ILE A 128 5.77 -6.86 -5.47
CA ILE A 128 7.02 -7.62 -5.58
C ILE A 128 6.93 -8.83 -4.67
N PHE A 129 7.17 -10.03 -5.20
CA PHE A 129 7.06 -11.28 -4.47
C PHE A 129 8.40 -11.75 -3.92
N GLY A 130 8.39 -12.42 -2.75
CA GLY A 130 9.55 -13.05 -2.16
C GLY A 130 10.63 -12.07 -1.70
N ILE A 131 10.28 -10.84 -1.45
CA ILE A 131 11.20 -9.81 -0.95
C ILE A 131 11.16 -9.75 0.58
N ASP A 132 12.33 -9.77 1.20
CA ASP A 132 12.47 -9.55 2.65
C ASP A 132 12.13 -8.10 3.04
N VAL A 133 11.60 -7.90 4.24
CA VAL A 133 11.15 -6.59 4.71
C VAL A 133 12.29 -5.57 4.76
N GLU A 134 13.50 -5.96 5.13
CA GLU A 134 14.64 -5.04 5.19
C GLU A 134 15.15 -4.70 3.79
N ILE A 135 15.15 -5.64 2.87
CA ILE A 135 15.46 -5.39 1.45
C ILE A 135 14.42 -4.46 0.83
N ALA A 136 13.14 -4.67 1.13
CA ALA A 136 12.05 -3.79 0.67
C ALA A 136 12.19 -2.38 1.26
N ARG A 137 12.59 -2.28 2.53
CA ARG A 137 12.88 -1.02 3.22
C ARG A 137 14.01 -0.25 2.55
N ASP A 138 15.12 -0.92 2.26
CA ASP A 138 16.29 -0.30 1.62
C ASP A 138 15.98 0.12 0.18
N LEU A 139 15.24 -0.70 -0.56
CA LEU A 139 14.77 -0.37 -1.91
C LEU A 139 13.88 0.88 -1.88
N SER A 140 12.91 0.93 -0.99
CA SER A 140 11.99 2.06 -0.86
C SER A 140 12.71 3.35 -0.43
N ARG A 141 13.70 3.25 0.45
CA ARG A 141 14.55 4.40 0.82
C ARG A 141 15.35 4.94 -0.36
N ARG A 142 15.93 4.07 -1.19
CA ARG A 142 16.65 4.48 -2.41
C ARG A 142 15.70 5.13 -3.42
N MET A 143 14.46 4.71 -3.48
CA MET A 143 13.40 5.37 -4.25
C MET A 143 12.89 6.65 -3.57
N GLN A 144 13.44 7.02 -2.41
CA GLN A 144 13.09 8.22 -1.64
C GLN A 144 11.60 8.22 -1.24
N GLN A 145 11.06 7.07 -0.90
CA GLN A 145 9.69 6.94 -0.43
C GLN A 145 9.57 7.23 1.06
N ASP A 146 8.42 7.70 1.49
CA ASP A 146 8.10 7.91 2.90
C ASP A 146 7.57 6.64 3.57
N ALA A 147 6.97 5.77 2.79
CA ALA A 147 6.39 4.50 3.24
C ALA A 147 6.30 3.48 2.09
N PHE A 148 6.04 2.24 2.44
CA PHE A 148 5.63 1.18 1.51
C PHE A 148 4.67 0.21 2.21
N VAL A 149 3.99 -0.64 1.44
CA VAL A 149 3.15 -1.70 2.00
C VAL A 149 3.92 -3.01 1.99
N TRP A 150 3.96 -3.69 3.12
CA TRP A 150 4.57 -5.01 3.23
C TRP A 150 3.57 -6.05 3.72
N VAL A 151 3.74 -7.29 3.28
CA VAL A 151 2.90 -8.42 3.61
C VAL A 151 3.78 -9.61 3.96
N GLY A 152 3.58 -10.18 5.13
CA GLY A 152 4.22 -11.41 5.59
C GLY A 152 3.34 -12.63 5.40
N THR A 153 3.63 -13.67 6.17
CA THR A 153 2.96 -14.97 6.14
C THR A 153 1.49 -14.94 6.61
N ASP A 154 1.07 -13.86 7.24
CA ASP A 154 -0.31 -13.61 7.68
C ASP A 154 -1.20 -13.04 6.57
N TRP A 155 -0.62 -12.72 5.41
CA TRP A 155 -1.31 -12.12 4.26
C TRP A 155 -2.03 -10.81 4.58
N LEU A 156 -1.60 -10.13 5.63
CA LEU A 156 -2.17 -8.86 6.07
C LEU A 156 -1.30 -7.69 5.57
N PRO A 157 -1.79 -6.82 4.68
CA PRO A 157 -1.05 -5.64 4.24
C PRO A 157 -0.79 -4.68 5.40
N GLN A 158 0.46 -4.33 5.62
CA GLN A 158 0.93 -3.45 6.68
C GLN A 158 1.64 -2.24 6.08
N LEU A 159 1.36 -1.05 6.62
CA LEU A 159 2.08 0.17 6.25
C LEU A 159 3.40 0.24 7.01
N ILE A 160 4.51 0.30 6.30
CA ILE A 160 5.85 0.49 6.87
C ILE A 160 6.31 1.91 6.60
N LEU A 161 6.48 2.69 7.65
CA LEU A 161 7.00 4.05 7.59
C LEU A 161 8.54 4.04 7.56
N LEU A 162 9.13 4.96 6.80
CA LEU A 162 10.58 5.03 6.56
C LEU A 162 11.27 6.21 7.26
N LYS A 163 10.47 7.13 7.83
CA LYS A 163 10.92 8.33 8.55
C LYS A 163 10.23 8.49 9.88
#